data_c4dc407062e6d56d385f8108a782e7c8
#
_entry.id   c4dc407062e6d56d385f8108a782e7c8
#
_cell.length_a   1.000
_cell.length_b   1.000
_cell.length_c   1.000
_cell.angle_alpha   90.00
_cell.angle_beta   90.00
_cell.angle_gamma   90.00
#
_symmetry.space_group_name_H-M   'P 1'
#
loop_
_entity.id
_entity.type
_entity.pdbx_description
1 polymer ?
#
loop_
_entity_poly.entity_id
_entity_poly.type
_entity_poly.pdbx_seq_one_letter_code
_entity_poly.pdbx_strand_id
1 'polypeptide(L)'
;AIYNFTGAWASSAVAQHASFEHFTAAATQWSTVNGIDKNKIILGLPAYGIQFQSTSSPTGAVRKAYKVILTEYAADSPAEKDEIEKNGKIVFYNGHPLVQQKSDYVVDNGFGGILLNELSDDSEDDATSLLNVIYKTFIK
;
A
#
# COMPACT_ATOMS: atom_id res chain seq x y z
N ALA A 1 8.42 8.24 1.96
CA ALA A 1 7.09 7.78 1.54
C ALA A 1 7.21 7.08 0.20
N ILE A 2 6.56 5.92 0.05
CA ILE A 2 6.67 5.08 -1.15
C ILE A 2 5.25 4.76 -1.63
N TYR A 3 4.49 5.81 -1.92
CA TYR A 3 3.10 5.75 -2.38
C TYR A 3 2.74 6.99 -3.20
N ASN A 4 1.54 7.00 -3.81
CA ASN A 4 1.06 8.05 -4.70
C ASN A 4 1.85 8.20 -6.00
N PHE A 5 2.29 7.08 -6.58
CA PHE A 5 2.87 7.06 -7.92
C PHE A 5 1.82 7.24 -9.02
N THR A 6 0.54 7.00 -8.70
CA THR A 6 -0.61 7.23 -9.57
C THR A 6 -1.70 8.00 -8.82
N GLY A 7 -2.59 8.68 -9.55
CA GLY A 7 -3.65 9.50 -8.97
C GLY A 7 -4.48 10.23 -10.03
N ALA A 8 -5.13 11.33 -9.66
CA ALA A 8 -6.10 12.04 -10.49
C ALA A 8 -5.51 12.98 -11.56
N TRP A 9 -4.20 13.12 -11.67
CA TRP A 9 -3.57 14.00 -12.68
C TRP A 9 -3.60 13.37 -14.08
N ALA A 10 -3.67 14.22 -15.11
CA ALA A 10 -3.92 13.80 -16.48
C ALA A 10 -2.88 12.82 -17.08
N SER A 11 -1.62 12.89 -16.64
CA SER A 11 -0.56 11.99 -17.09
C SER A 11 -0.41 10.73 -16.24
N SER A 12 -1.28 10.51 -15.25
CA SER A 12 -1.25 9.32 -14.41
C SER A 12 -1.67 8.08 -15.19
N ALA A 13 -1.06 6.94 -14.89
CA ALA A 13 -1.62 5.65 -15.26
C ALA A 13 -2.79 5.28 -14.32
N VAL A 14 -3.70 4.43 -14.79
CA VAL A 14 -4.64 3.69 -13.96
C VAL A 14 -3.92 2.43 -13.49
N ALA A 15 -3.29 2.51 -12.33
CA ALA A 15 -2.41 1.45 -11.82
C ALA A 15 -2.20 1.58 -10.30
N GLN A 16 -1.57 0.56 -9.71
CA GLN A 16 -1.22 0.52 -8.28
C GLN A 16 -0.33 1.72 -7.90
N HIS A 17 -0.83 2.56 -6.98
CA HIS A 17 -0.15 3.78 -6.53
C HIS A 17 1.01 3.53 -5.57
N ALA A 18 1.11 2.32 -5.04
CA ALA A 18 2.12 1.91 -4.05
C ALA A 18 2.52 0.44 -4.28
N SER A 19 3.05 0.14 -5.46
CA SER A 19 3.44 -1.23 -5.85
C SER A 19 4.66 -1.74 -5.08
N PHE A 20 4.88 -3.05 -5.09
CA PHE A 20 6.10 -3.66 -4.55
C PHE A 20 7.36 -3.22 -5.31
N GLU A 21 7.25 -3.07 -6.63
CA GLU A 21 8.36 -2.62 -7.47
C GLU A 21 8.83 -1.22 -7.08
N HIS A 22 7.92 -0.25 -6.95
CA HIS A 22 8.27 1.10 -6.47
C HIS A 22 8.86 1.08 -5.06
N PHE A 23 8.35 0.20 -4.20
CA PHE A 23 8.82 0.05 -2.83
C PHE A 23 10.28 -0.41 -2.78
N THR A 24 10.62 -1.46 -3.50
CA THR A 24 11.99 -2.00 -3.54
C THR A 24 12.96 -1.10 -4.30
N ALA A 25 12.51 -0.43 -5.37
CA ALA A 25 13.31 0.55 -6.09
C ALA A 25 13.70 1.75 -5.20
N ALA A 26 12.76 2.28 -4.43
CA ALA A 26 13.05 3.36 -3.49
C ALA A 26 13.98 2.91 -2.35
N ALA A 27 13.78 1.70 -1.81
CA ALA A 27 14.67 1.12 -0.81
C ALA A 27 16.10 0.98 -1.32
N THR A 28 16.28 0.50 -2.56
CA THR A 28 17.57 0.39 -3.24
C THR A 28 18.20 1.77 -3.48
N GLN A 29 17.41 2.75 -3.94
CA GLN A 29 17.89 4.12 -4.16
C GLN A 29 18.50 4.70 -2.89
N TRP A 30 17.80 4.60 -1.76
CA TRP A 30 18.28 5.18 -0.51
C TRP A 30 19.44 4.42 0.12
N SER A 31 19.40 3.08 0.09
CA SER A 31 20.44 2.27 0.72
C SER A 31 21.69 2.12 -0.14
N THR A 32 21.54 1.73 -1.40
CA THR A 32 22.66 1.37 -2.27
C THR A 32 23.22 2.59 -3.00
N VAL A 33 22.35 3.40 -3.63
CA VAL A 33 22.79 4.53 -4.45
C VAL A 33 23.21 5.71 -3.57
N ASN A 34 22.40 6.03 -2.55
CA ASN A 34 22.69 7.16 -1.64
C ASN A 34 23.57 6.74 -0.43
N GLY A 35 23.87 5.45 -0.26
CA GLY A 35 24.79 4.95 0.76
C GLY A 35 24.29 5.05 2.21
N ILE A 36 22.96 5.11 2.43
CA ILE A 36 22.40 5.18 3.78
C ILE A 36 22.28 3.78 4.36
N ASP A 37 22.75 3.59 5.59
CA ASP A 37 22.61 2.32 6.31
C ASP A 37 21.15 1.88 6.36
N LYS A 38 20.85 0.65 5.94
CA LYS A 38 19.49 0.11 5.87
C LYS A 38 18.73 0.22 7.20
N ASN A 39 19.40 -0.02 8.31
CA ASN A 39 18.81 0.06 9.66
C ASN A 39 18.38 1.47 10.08
N LYS A 40 18.75 2.49 9.33
CA LYS A 40 18.31 3.89 9.51
C LYS A 40 17.17 4.29 8.57
N ILE A 41 16.79 3.40 7.65
CA ILE A 41 15.75 3.67 6.66
C ILE A 41 14.44 3.05 7.14
N ILE A 42 13.41 3.88 7.30
CA ILE A 42 12.03 3.48 7.56
C ILE A 42 11.24 3.59 6.26
N LEU A 43 10.63 2.49 5.82
CA LEU A 43 9.89 2.43 4.57
C LEU A 43 8.39 2.66 4.81
N GLY A 44 7.78 3.59 4.05
CA GLY A 44 6.39 4.00 4.26
C GLY A 44 5.39 3.19 3.45
N LEU A 45 4.30 2.75 4.07
CA LEU A 45 3.14 2.11 3.46
C LEU A 45 1.89 2.98 3.62
N PRO A 46 0.98 3.03 2.61
CA PRO A 46 -0.31 3.69 2.77
C PRO A 46 -1.35 2.75 3.38
N ALA A 47 -2.15 3.25 4.33
CA ALA A 47 -3.37 2.61 4.79
C ALA A 47 -4.59 3.13 4.00
N TYR A 48 -4.43 3.39 2.71
CA TYR A 48 -5.48 3.86 1.82
C TYR A 48 -5.23 3.39 0.38
N GLY A 49 -6.25 3.47 -0.43
CA GLY A 49 -6.19 3.22 -1.86
C GLY A 49 -6.54 4.42 -2.70
N ILE A 50 -6.31 4.30 -4.01
CA ILE A 50 -6.78 5.23 -5.04
C ILE A 50 -7.82 4.52 -5.88
N GLN A 51 -9.06 5.03 -5.84
CA GLN A 51 -10.15 4.55 -6.69
C GLN A 51 -10.24 5.40 -7.94
N PHE A 52 -10.05 4.78 -9.09
CA PHE A 52 -10.30 5.37 -10.39
C PHE A 52 -11.77 5.17 -10.78
N GLN A 53 -12.38 6.19 -11.40
CA GLN A 53 -13.77 6.16 -11.85
C GLN A 53 -13.91 5.40 -13.18
N SER A 54 -12.81 5.03 -13.82
CA SER A 54 -12.71 4.28 -15.06
C SER A 54 -11.44 3.43 -15.05
N THR A 55 -11.47 2.29 -15.72
CA THR A 55 -10.30 1.42 -15.90
C THR A 55 -9.31 1.94 -16.95
N SER A 56 -9.66 3.01 -17.67
CA SER A 56 -8.86 3.57 -18.76
C SER A 56 -8.50 5.05 -18.61
N SER A 57 -9.04 5.74 -17.57
CA SER A 57 -8.78 7.16 -17.36
C SER A 57 -8.51 7.47 -15.89
N PRO A 58 -7.45 8.25 -15.58
CA PRO A 58 -7.17 8.66 -14.21
C PRO A 58 -8.08 9.81 -13.73
N THR A 59 -8.87 10.42 -14.63
CA THR A 59 -9.70 11.57 -14.30
C THR A 59 -10.72 11.23 -13.22
N GLY A 60 -10.79 12.08 -12.18
CA GLY A 60 -11.71 11.89 -11.07
C GLY A 60 -11.33 10.79 -10.09
N ALA A 61 -10.08 10.32 -10.11
CA ALA A 61 -9.58 9.40 -9.10
C ALA A 61 -9.67 10.01 -7.70
N VAL A 62 -10.05 9.21 -6.72
CA VAL A 62 -10.24 9.63 -5.33
C VAL A 62 -9.48 8.72 -4.37
N ARG A 63 -8.93 9.32 -3.30
CA ARG A 63 -8.36 8.58 -2.18
C ARG A 63 -9.47 7.94 -1.35
N LYS A 64 -9.28 6.69 -0.94
CA LYS A 64 -10.18 5.97 -0.03
C LYS A 64 -9.39 5.35 1.11
N ALA A 65 -9.80 5.62 2.35
CA ALA A 65 -9.25 4.94 3.52
C ALA A 65 -9.43 3.42 3.39
N TYR A 66 -8.46 2.65 3.85
CA TYR A 66 -8.52 1.17 3.78
C TYR A 66 -9.78 0.62 4.47
N LYS A 67 -10.12 1.10 5.66
CA LYS A 67 -11.35 0.71 6.37
C LYS A 67 -12.64 0.97 5.56
N VAL A 68 -12.65 2.00 4.71
CA VAL A 68 -13.77 2.29 3.82
C VAL A 68 -13.82 1.28 2.67
N ILE A 69 -12.66 0.90 2.12
CA ILE A 69 -12.56 -0.15 1.09
C ILE A 69 -13.09 -1.47 1.66
N LEU A 70 -12.72 -1.85 2.89
CA LEU A 70 -13.22 -3.05 3.55
C LEU A 70 -14.76 -3.08 3.64
N THR A 71 -15.36 -1.94 3.94
CA THR A 71 -16.82 -1.82 4.08
C THR A 71 -17.54 -1.82 2.73
N GLU A 72 -17.07 -1.00 1.77
CA GLU A 72 -17.71 -0.85 0.45
C GLU A 72 -17.62 -2.11 -0.40
N TYR A 73 -16.56 -2.88 -0.23
CA TYR A 73 -16.27 -4.09 -1.01
C TYR A 73 -16.31 -5.38 -0.16
N ALA A 74 -17.03 -5.38 0.96
CA ALA A 74 -17.04 -6.48 1.92
C ALA A 74 -17.31 -7.87 1.29
N ALA A 75 -18.18 -7.94 0.27
CA ALA A 75 -18.49 -9.18 -0.44
C ALA A 75 -17.33 -9.70 -1.35
N ASP A 76 -16.32 -8.87 -1.60
CA ASP A 76 -15.23 -9.18 -2.51
C ASP A 76 -13.95 -9.62 -1.78
N SER A 77 -14.01 -9.84 -0.45
CA SER A 77 -12.87 -10.19 0.42
C SER A 77 -11.68 -9.22 0.28
N PRO A 78 -11.90 -7.91 0.55
CA PRO A 78 -10.91 -6.88 0.22
C PRO A 78 -9.61 -6.98 1.02
N ALA A 79 -9.61 -7.55 2.22
CA ALA A 79 -8.36 -7.74 2.97
C ALA A 79 -7.37 -8.67 2.24
N GLU A 80 -7.85 -9.62 1.46
CA GLU A 80 -7.04 -10.62 0.76
C GLU A 80 -6.67 -10.20 -0.68
N LYS A 81 -6.86 -8.94 -1.03
CA LYS A 81 -6.60 -8.39 -2.37
C LYS A 81 -5.87 -7.05 -2.28
N ASP A 82 -5.25 -6.65 -3.37
CA ASP A 82 -4.56 -5.37 -3.53
C ASP A 82 -5.21 -4.48 -4.59
N GLU A 83 -6.23 -5.01 -5.27
CA GLU A 83 -7.08 -4.29 -6.21
C GLU A 83 -8.47 -4.92 -6.30
N ILE A 84 -9.48 -4.11 -6.60
CA ILE A 84 -10.85 -4.56 -6.89
C ILE A 84 -11.40 -3.74 -8.03
N GLU A 85 -11.85 -4.42 -9.10
CA GLU A 85 -12.63 -3.83 -10.17
C GLU A 85 -14.11 -4.16 -9.97
N LYS A 86 -14.97 -3.12 -10.01
CA LYS A 86 -16.42 -3.29 -9.84
C LYS A 86 -17.17 -2.14 -10.51
N ASN A 87 -18.17 -2.49 -11.31
CA ASN A 87 -19.05 -1.50 -11.99
C ASN A 87 -18.26 -0.45 -12.81
N GLY A 88 -17.20 -0.86 -13.51
CA GLY A 88 -16.36 0.00 -14.34
C GLY A 88 -15.40 0.91 -13.57
N LYS A 89 -15.35 0.80 -12.24
CA LYS A 89 -14.37 1.46 -11.37
C LYS A 89 -13.34 0.46 -10.91
N ILE A 90 -12.13 0.93 -10.63
CA ILE A 90 -11.08 0.11 -10.03
C ILE A 90 -10.46 0.86 -8.85
N VAL A 91 -10.24 0.16 -7.74
CA VAL A 91 -9.48 0.66 -6.60
C VAL A 91 -8.21 -0.16 -6.44
N PHE A 92 -7.07 0.52 -6.37
CA PHE A 92 -5.78 -0.06 -6.01
C PHE A 92 -5.42 0.37 -4.60
N TYR A 93 -4.96 -0.57 -3.79
CA TYR A 93 -4.58 -0.35 -2.39
C TYR A 93 -3.53 -1.38 -1.96
N ASN A 94 -3.08 -1.32 -0.72
CA ASN A 94 -2.26 -2.37 -0.15
C ASN A 94 -3.12 -3.17 0.83
N GLY A 95 -3.55 -4.37 0.43
CA GLY A 95 -4.19 -5.33 1.31
C GLY A 95 -3.15 -6.22 2.00
N HIS A 96 -3.62 -7.28 2.65
CA HIS A 96 -2.74 -8.20 3.40
C HIS A 96 -1.62 -8.80 2.54
N PRO A 97 -1.85 -9.27 1.27
CA PRO A 97 -0.80 -9.88 0.48
C PRO A 97 0.37 -8.92 0.24
N LEU A 98 0.08 -7.69 -0.20
CA LEU A 98 1.11 -6.72 -0.52
C LEU A 98 1.79 -6.15 0.72
N VAL A 99 1.04 -5.93 1.82
CA VAL A 99 1.62 -5.50 3.11
C VAL A 99 2.51 -6.58 3.70
N GLN A 100 2.11 -7.85 3.64
CA GLN A 100 2.95 -8.98 4.08
C GLN A 100 4.25 -9.05 3.27
N GLN A 101 4.16 -8.99 1.93
CA GLN A 101 5.32 -9.03 1.05
C GLN A 101 6.32 -7.91 1.34
N LYS A 102 5.81 -6.68 1.56
CA LYS A 102 6.65 -5.53 1.91
C LYS A 102 7.25 -5.65 3.30
N SER A 103 6.51 -6.18 4.27
CA SER A 103 6.99 -6.38 5.63
C SER A 103 8.09 -7.44 5.70
N ASP A 104 7.91 -8.56 5.02
CA ASP A 104 8.94 -9.58 4.88
C ASP A 104 10.20 -9.01 4.23
N TYR A 105 10.05 -8.22 3.15
CA TYR A 105 11.20 -7.56 2.51
C TYR A 105 11.99 -6.65 3.46
N VAL A 106 11.29 -5.88 4.31
CA VAL A 106 11.93 -4.99 5.31
C VAL A 106 12.74 -5.80 6.31
N VAL A 107 12.16 -6.86 6.86
CA VAL A 107 12.82 -7.74 7.85
C VAL A 107 14.00 -8.47 7.21
N ASP A 108 13.80 -9.14 6.09
CA ASP A 108 14.80 -9.97 5.41
C ASP A 108 16.02 -9.16 4.93
N ASN A 109 15.82 -7.88 4.62
CA ASN A 109 16.90 -7.00 4.15
C ASN A 109 17.50 -6.10 5.23
N GLY A 110 17.04 -6.18 6.49
CA GLY A 110 17.58 -5.43 7.61
C GLY A 110 17.31 -3.93 7.57
N PHE A 111 16.16 -3.51 6.98
CA PHE A 111 15.72 -2.12 7.07
C PHE A 111 15.23 -1.77 8.46
N GLY A 112 15.27 -0.48 8.82
CA GLY A 112 14.97 -0.01 10.18
C GLY A 112 13.52 -0.15 10.62
N GLY A 113 12.57 -0.34 9.68
CA GLY A 113 11.17 -0.57 10.02
C GLY A 113 10.19 -0.07 8.95
N ILE A 114 8.92 -0.08 9.32
CA ILE A 114 7.79 0.38 8.50
C ILE A 114 7.09 1.55 9.18
N LEU A 115 6.67 2.52 8.38
CA LEU A 115 5.74 3.59 8.75
C LEU A 115 4.42 3.35 8.03
N LEU A 116 3.33 3.22 8.76
CA LEU A 116 1.98 3.12 8.20
C LEU A 116 1.31 4.51 8.16
N ASN A 117 0.95 4.99 6.98
CA ASN A 117 0.27 6.28 6.76
C ASN A 117 -1.13 6.06 6.19
N GLU A 118 -2.16 6.36 6.94
CA GLU A 118 -2.15 6.76 8.35
C GLU A 118 -2.98 5.77 9.18
N LEU A 119 -2.66 5.68 10.45
CA LEU A 119 -3.28 4.69 11.34
C LEU A 119 -4.81 4.85 11.43
N SER A 120 -5.31 6.08 11.33
CA SER A 120 -6.76 6.37 11.34
C SER A 120 -7.52 5.81 10.13
N ASP A 121 -6.82 5.43 9.06
CA ASP A 121 -7.40 4.82 7.86
C ASP A 121 -7.41 3.29 7.89
N ASP A 122 -6.68 2.69 8.82
CA ASP A 122 -6.62 1.23 9.00
C ASP A 122 -7.91 0.70 9.65
N SER A 123 -8.07 -0.61 9.65
CA SER A 123 -9.14 -1.33 10.36
C SER A 123 -8.85 -1.42 11.85
N GLU A 124 -9.89 -1.29 12.67
CA GLU A 124 -9.84 -1.58 14.11
C GLU A 124 -10.01 -3.08 14.41
N ASP A 125 -10.41 -3.88 13.42
CA ASP A 125 -10.54 -5.34 13.53
C ASP A 125 -9.19 -6.00 13.23
N ASP A 126 -8.65 -6.72 14.21
CA ASP A 126 -7.38 -7.45 14.10
C ASP A 126 -7.32 -8.42 12.92
N ALA A 127 -8.47 -8.97 12.50
CA ALA A 127 -8.54 -9.90 11.37
C ALA A 127 -8.29 -9.21 10.03
N THR A 128 -8.51 -7.90 9.94
CA THR A 128 -8.38 -7.12 8.70
C THR A 128 -7.37 -5.98 8.79
N SER A 129 -6.81 -5.68 9.98
CA SER A 129 -5.84 -4.60 10.20
C SER A 129 -4.52 -4.83 9.48
N LEU A 130 -4.06 -3.82 8.76
CA LEU A 130 -2.73 -3.79 8.12
C LEU A 130 -1.61 -3.70 9.17
N LEU A 131 -1.85 -2.94 10.25
CA LEU A 131 -0.90 -2.84 11.36
C LEU A 131 -0.68 -4.21 12.00
N ASN A 132 -1.73 -5.04 12.12
CA ASN A 132 -1.60 -6.37 12.68
C ASN A 132 -0.77 -7.31 11.79
N VAL A 133 -0.88 -7.21 10.46
CA VAL A 133 -0.01 -7.91 9.50
C VAL A 133 1.46 -7.51 9.71
N ILE A 134 1.73 -6.21 9.77
CA ILE A 134 3.08 -5.67 10.02
C ILE A 134 3.60 -6.20 11.36
N TYR A 135 2.85 -6.01 12.45
CA TYR A 135 3.24 -6.45 13.79
C TYR A 135 3.61 -7.93 13.85
N LYS A 136 2.75 -8.82 13.32
CA LYS A 136 3.02 -10.26 13.29
C LYS A 136 4.28 -10.63 12.52
N THR A 137 4.66 -9.85 11.53
CA THR A 137 5.89 -10.08 10.75
C THR A 137 7.14 -9.73 11.55
N PHE A 138 7.10 -8.66 12.34
CA PHE A 138 8.25 -8.19 13.10
C PHE A 138 8.51 -8.93 14.42
N ILE A 139 7.54 -9.70 14.93
CA ILE A 139 7.66 -10.45 16.18
C ILE A 139 7.94 -11.96 15.98
N LYS A 140 8.20 -12.37 14.74
CA LYS A 140 8.53 -13.77 14.41
C LYS A 140 9.89 -14.22 14.98
#